data_8f9b6f6cadb63692da8c7eea0dc3ca23
#
_entry.id   8f9b6f6cadb63692da8c7eea0dc3ca23
#
_cell.length_a   1.000
_cell.length_b   1.000
_cell.length_c   1.000
_cell.angle_alpha   90.00
_cell.angle_beta   90.00
_cell.angle_gamma   90.00
#
_symmetry.space_group_name_H-M   'P 1'
#
loop_
_entity.id
_entity.type
_entity.pdbx_description
1 polymer ?
#
loop_
_entity_poly.entity_id
_entity_poly.type
_entity_poly.pdbx_seq_one_letter_code
_entity_poly.pdbx_strand_id
1 'polypeptide(L)'
;MAYETSFRILLAALFVLCCIQQGLTIKCWVCRSDQDPKCADPFDNRTVPITDCKQEPELEHLQGVRPTMCRKIRQKVNGVWRYFRSCAYMGEPGIAGDERFCLMRTGTYNIFMEYCTCNSKDGCNTASYNHGSLLGLVLGLVISLRYILCHT
;
A
#
# COMPACT_ATOMS: atom_id res chain seq x y z
N MET A 1 36.84 -20.80 22.94
CA MET A 1 37.29 -19.90 21.82
C MET A 1 36.61 -20.23 20.50
N ALA A 2 36.57 -21.49 20.03
CA ALA A 2 35.92 -21.84 18.74
C ALA A 2 34.40 -21.57 18.69
N TYR A 3 33.68 -21.73 19.79
CA TYR A 3 32.23 -21.49 19.87
C TYR A 3 31.88 -20.01 19.74
N GLU A 4 32.65 -19.11 20.34
CA GLU A 4 32.42 -17.67 20.24
C GLU A 4 32.66 -17.12 18.83
N THR A 5 33.69 -17.65 18.15
CA THR A 5 33.94 -17.25 16.75
C THR A 5 32.86 -17.73 15.80
N SER A 6 32.38 -18.96 15.96
CA SER A 6 31.23 -19.48 15.16
C SER A 6 29.97 -18.70 15.39
N PHE A 7 29.65 -18.30 16.63
CA PHE A 7 28.47 -17.50 16.96
C PHE A 7 28.53 -16.10 16.34
N ARG A 8 29.70 -15.43 16.37
CA ARG A 8 29.92 -14.14 15.74
C ARG A 8 29.76 -14.18 14.22
N ILE A 9 30.27 -15.24 13.59
CA ILE A 9 30.13 -15.46 12.14
C ILE A 9 28.65 -15.66 11.77
N LEU A 10 27.92 -16.45 12.56
CA LEU A 10 26.48 -16.67 12.35
C LEU A 10 25.66 -15.38 12.46
N LEU A 11 25.95 -14.55 13.49
CA LEU A 11 25.31 -13.26 13.66
C LEU A 11 25.62 -12.30 12.52
N ALA A 12 26.87 -12.26 12.07
CA ALA A 12 27.27 -11.43 10.93
C ALA A 12 26.58 -11.88 9.62
N ALA A 13 26.49 -13.18 9.39
CA ALA A 13 25.79 -13.74 8.23
C ALA A 13 24.28 -13.42 8.26
N LEU A 14 23.63 -13.55 9.42
CA LEU A 14 22.24 -13.16 9.61
C LEU A 14 22.01 -11.66 9.38
N PHE A 15 22.94 -10.82 9.87
CA PHE A 15 22.86 -9.38 9.64
C PHE A 15 23.02 -9.02 8.17
N VAL A 16 23.96 -9.64 7.46
CA VAL A 16 24.14 -9.46 6.00
C VAL A 16 22.91 -9.92 5.22
N LEU A 17 22.33 -11.06 5.57
CA LEU A 17 21.08 -11.56 4.96
C LEU A 17 19.91 -10.59 5.18
N CYS A 18 19.81 -9.98 6.36
CA CYS A 18 18.78 -8.98 6.67
C CYS A 18 18.95 -7.69 5.85
N CYS A 19 20.21 -7.29 5.58
CA CYS A 19 20.52 -6.08 4.80
C CYS A 19 20.28 -6.25 3.28
N ILE A 20 20.29 -7.49 2.76
CA ILE A 20 20.10 -7.75 1.31
C ILE A 20 18.64 -7.57 0.87
N GLN A 21 17.69 -7.54 1.79
CA GLN A 21 16.26 -7.44 1.44
C GLN A 21 15.79 -6.03 1.00
N GLN A 22 16.65 -5.03 0.96
CA GLN A 22 16.28 -3.64 0.62
C GLN A 22 16.40 -3.29 -0.87
N GLY A 23 16.18 -4.23 -1.74
CA GLY A 23 16.24 -3.98 -3.21
C GLY A 23 15.03 -4.47 -4.00
N LEU A 24 13.95 -4.88 -3.34
CA LEU A 24 12.78 -5.39 -4.03
C LEU A 24 11.98 -4.22 -4.62
N THR A 25 11.87 -4.21 -5.94
CA THR A 25 11.01 -3.29 -6.67
C THR A 25 9.55 -3.57 -6.31
N ILE A 26 8.80 -2.51 -6.04
CA ILE A 26 7.38 -2.61 -5.73
C ILE A 26 6.57 -2.95 -6.98
N LYS A 27 5.58 -3.83 -6.83
CA LYS A 27 4.58 -4.13 -7.85
C LYS A 27 3.28 -3.43 -7.50
N CYS A 28 2.67 -2.79 -8.50
CA CYS A 28 1.44 -2.02 -8.32
C CYS A 28 0.35 -2.48 -9.27
N TRP A 29 -0.89 -2.33 -8.86
CA TRP A 29 -2.02 -2.44 -9.76
C TRP A 29 -2.03 -1.23 -10.69
N VAL A 30 -2.20 -1.46 -12.00
CA VAL A 30 -2.23 -0.41 -13.02
C VAL A 30 -3.53 -0.52 -13.80
N CYS A 31 -4.41 0.46 -13.63
CA CYS A 31 -5.70 0.49 -14.30
C CYS A 31 -6.38 1.86 -14.20
N ARG A 32 -7.45 2.02 -14.99
CA ARG A 32 -8.32 3.21 -14.98
C ARG A 32 -9.78 2.78 -15.04
N SER A 33 -10.63 3.37 -14.21
CA SER A 33 -12.05 3.00 -14.13
C SER A 33 -12.90 3.44 -15.32
N ASP A 34 -12.37 4.33 -16.15
CA ASP A 34 -13.01 4.72 -17.42
C ASP A 34 -12.84 3.66 -18.53
N GLN A 35 -11.86 2.78 -18.38
CA GLN A 35 -11.59 1.66 -19.31
C GLN A 35 -12.03 0.32 -18.72
N ASP A 36 -11.82 0.12 -17.42
CA ASP A 36 -12.20 -1.10 -16.70
C ASP A 36 -12.95 -0.74 -15.40
N PRO A 37 -14.26 -1.00 -15.34
CA PRO A 37 -15.06 -0.72 -14.14
C PRO A 37 -14.55 -1.42 -12.88
N LYS A 38 -13.81 -2.53 -13.00
CA LYS A 38 -13.24 -3.28 -11.88
C LYS A 38 -12.10 -2.52 -11.19
N CYS A 39 -11.55 -1.50 -11.85
CA CYS A 39 -10.57 -0.58 -11.28
C CYS A 39 -11.17 0.36 -10.22
N ALA A 40 -12.50 0.49 -10.17
CA ALA A 40 -13.19 1.32 -9.17
C ALA A 40 -13.15 0.69 -7.77
N ASP A 41 -13.66 1.39 -6.77
CA ASP A 41 -13.89 0.83 -5.44
C ASP A 41 -15.37 0.36 -5.33
N PRO A 42 -15.64 -0.87 -4.85
CA PRO A 42 -14.67 -1.87 -4.37
C PRO A 42 -13.84 -2.48 -5.52
N PHE A 43 -12.51 -2.58 -5.29
CA PHE A 43 -11.57 -3.02 -6.30
C PHE A 43 -11.62 -4.54 -6.51
N ASP A 44 -11.79 -4.96 -7.77
CA ASP A 44 -11.71 -6.37 -8.16
C ASP A 44 -10.40 -6.64 -8.93
N ASN A 45 -9.46 -7.28 -8.27
CA ASN A 45 -8.13 -7.55 -8.81
C ASN A 45 -8.04 -8.79 -9.71
N ARG A 46 -9.15 -9.49 -9.99
CA ARG A 46 -9.10 -10.76 -10.73
C ARG A 46 -8.68 -10.60 -12.20
N THR A 47 -8.94 -9.44 -12.77
CA THR A 47 -8.66 -9.16 -14.19
C THR A 47 -7.66 -8.04 -14.39
N VAL A 48 -7.37 -7.27 -13.36
CA VAL A 48 -6.41 -6.18 -13.42
C VAL A 48 -5.00 -6.73 -13.28
N PRO A 49 -4.06 -6.39 -14.20
CA PRO A 49 -2.68 -6.83 -14.09
C PRO A 49 -1.95 -6.13 -12.95
N ILE A 50 -1.10 -6.87 -12.26
CA ILE A 50 -0.08 -6.30 -11.38
C ILE A 50 1.19 -6.06 -12.20
N THR A 51 1.73 -4.87 -12.14
CA THR A 51 2.89 -4.44 -12.93
C THR A 51 4.09 -4.20 -12.00
N ASP A 52 5.26 -4.68 -12.41
CA ASP A 52 6.52 -4.33 -11.75
C ASP A 52 6.89 -2.89 -12.14
N CYS A 53 6.90 -2.00 -11.15
CA CYS A 53 7.16 -0.59 -11.38
C CYS A 53 8.57 -0.30 -11.93
N LYS A 54 9.50 -1.25 -11.83
CA LYS A 54 10.82 -1.13 -12.45
C LYS A 54 10.76 -1.13 -13.99
N GLN A 55 9.72 -1.75 -14.55
CA GLN A 55 9.54 -1.85 -16.00
C GLN A 55 8.86 -0.60 -16.60
N GLU A 56 8.34 0.29 -15.75
CA GLU A 56 7.78 1.55 -16.23
C GLU A 56 8.87 2.42 -16.87
N PRO A 57 8.54 3.07 -18.00
CA PRO A 57 9.48 3.95 -18.69
C PRO A 57 9.87 5.14 -17.82
N GLU A 58 11.09 5.61 -17.99
CA GLU A 58 11.52 6.86 -17.37
C GLU A 58 10.72 8.04 -17.92
N LEU A 59 10.36 8.96 -17.04
CA LEU A 59 9.69 10.19 -17.45
C LEU A 59 10.73 11.18 -18.00
N GLU A 60 10.46 11.81 -19.14
CA GLU A 60 11.37 12.74 -19.81
C GLU A 60 11.87 13.87 -18.89
N HIS A 61 11.01 14.31 -17.96
CA HIS A 61 11.31 15.38 -17.00
C HIS A 61 11.87 14.89 -15.65
N LEU A 62 12.00 13.57 -15.46
CA LEU A 62 12.52 12.93 -14.24
C LEU A 62 13.54 11.84 -14.60
N GLN A 63 14.56 12.20 -15.36
CA GLN A 63 15.60 11.26 -15.79
C GLN A 63 16.32 10.63 -14.59
N GLY A 64 16.52 9.33 -14.63
CA GLY A 64 17.20 8.58 -13.57
C GLY A 64 16.34 8.30 -12.32
N VAL A 65 15.10 8.80 -12.26
CA VAL A 65 14.17 8.51 -11.17
C VAL A 65 13.29 7.33 -11.53
N ARG A 66 13.32 6.28 -10.73
CA ARG A 66 12.47 5.09 -10.88
C ARG A 66 11.28 5.17 -9.92
N PRO A 67 10.12 4.61 -10.30
CA PRO A 67 8.98 4.57 -9.39
C PRO A 67 9.24 3.58 -8.24
N THR A 68 9.03 4.05 -7.03
CA THR A 68 9.27 3.28 -5.77
C THR A 68 8.01 3.10 -4.93
N MET A 69 6.89 3.57 -5.43
CA MET A 69 5.62 3.60 -4.72
C MET A 69 4.47 3.22 -5.63
N CYS A 70 3.35 2.83 -5.02
CA CYS A 70 2.07 2.72 -5.70
C CYS A 70 1.19 3.94 -5.40
N ARG A 71 0.33 4.29 -6.34
CA ARG A 71 -0.60 5.40 -6.21
C ARG A 71 -2.02 4.94 -6.58
N LYS A 72 -2.98 5.45 -5.81
CA LYS A 72 -4.40 5.46 -6.14
C LYS A 72 -4.88 6.90 -6.16
N ILE A 73 -5.49 7.34 -7.26
CA ILE A 73 -6.15 8.64 -7.36
C ILE A 73 -7.64 8.39 -7.46
N ARG A 74 -8.42 9.04 -6.59
CA ARG A 74 -9.87 9.14 -6.69
C ARG A 74 -10.21 10.55 -7.15
N GLN A 75 -10.90 10.65 -8.27
CA GLN A 75 -11.33 11.93 -8.83
C GLN A 75 -12.84 11.96 -8.94
N LYS A 76 -13.48 13.00 -8.42
CA LYS A 76 -14.90 13.27 -8.62
C LYS A 76 -15.06 14.47 -9.51
N VAL A 77 -15.72 14.28 -10.64
CA VAL A 77 -16.03 15.35 -11.60
C VAL A 77 -17.52 15.31 -11.89
N ASN A 78 -18.22 16.41 -11.66
CA ASN A 78 -19.67 16.51 -11.87
C ASN A 78 -20.47 15.38 -11.20
N GLY A 79 -20.06 15.01 -9.98
CA GLY A 79 -20.70 13.94 -9.21
C GLY A 79 -20.23 12.51 -9.52
N VAL A 80 -19.50 12.31 -10.61
CA VAL A 80 -19.04 10.96 -11.04
C VAL A 80 -17.63 10.68 -10.54
N TRP A 81 -17.43 9.54 -9.89
CA TRP A 81 -16.13 9.08 -9.42
C TRP A 81 -15.35 8.36 -10.52
N ARG A 82 -14.07 8.69 -10.63
CA ARG A 82 -13.08 8.00 -11.46
C ARG A 82 -11.90 7.57 -10.61
N TYR A 83 -11.35 6.41 -10.93
CA TYR A 83 -10.25 5.82 -10.20
C TYR A 83 -9.08 5.55 -11.13
N PHE A 84 -7.89 5.91 -10.68
CA PHE A 84 -6.64 5.67 -11.39
C PHE A 84 -5.69 4.98 -10.43
N ARG A 85 -5.14 3.86 -10.87
CA ARG A 85 -4.13 3.11 -10.12
C ARG A 85 -2.88 3.01 -10.98
N SER A 86 -1.71 3.29 -10.40
CA SER A 86 -0.44 3.32 -11.13
C SER A 86 0.74 3.18 -10.20
N CYS A 87 1.92 2.96 -10.79
CA CYS A 87 3.20 3.25 -10.14
C CYS A 87 3.35 4.75 -9.90
N ALA A 88 4.15 5.12 -8.90
CA ALA A 88 4.41 6.51 -8.56
C ALA A 88 5.90 6.75 -8.37
N TYR A 89 6.40 7.80 -9.02
CA TYR A 89 7.79 8.23 -8.95
C TYR A 89 8.05 9.11 -7.73
N MET A 90 7.05 9.88 -7.33
CA MET A 90 7.08 10.79 -6.20
C MET A 90 5.74 10.74 -5.47
N GLY A 91 5.76 11.03 -4.19
CA GLY A 91 4.56 11.08 -3.35
C GLY A 91 4.90 11.08 -1.87
N GLU A 92 3.89 11.26 -1.06
CA GLU A 92 3.98 11.20 0.40
C GLU A 92 3.20 9.95 0.85
N PRO A 93 3.87 8.80 1.04
CA PRO A 93 3.20 7.64 1.61
C PRO A 93 2.82 7.94 3.06
N GLY A 94 1.73 7.37 3.52
CA GLY A 94 1.30 7.48 4.90
C GLY A 94 2.29 6.87 5.88
N ILE A 95 2.01 6.96 7.17
CA ILE A 95 2.82 6.37 8.23
C ILE A 95 3.01 4.87 7.92
N ALA A 96 4.25 4.41 7.98
CA ALA A 96 4.65 3.05 7.59
C ALA A 96 4.33 2.67 6.13
N GLY A 97 4.17 3.65 5.23
CA GLY A 97 3.91 3.42 3.82
C GLY A 97 2.48 2.99 3.49
N ASP A 98 1.53 3.28 4.38
CA ASP A 98 0.14 2.85 4.28
C ASP A 98 -0.67 3.73 3.31
N GLU A 99 -1.49 3.09 2.46
CA GLU A 99 -2.40 3.74 1.52
C GLU A 99 -3.62 4.42 2.14
N ARG A 100 -3.85 4.24 3.43
CA ARG A 100 -4.97 4.88 4.15
C ARG A 100 -4.80 6.37 4.32
N PHE A 101 -3.59 6.87 4.17
CA PHE A 101 -3.32 8.30 4.20
C PHE A 101 -3.43 8.87 2.78
N CYS A 102 -4.43 9.73 2.56
CA CYS A 102 -4.68 10.36 1.28
C CYS A 102 -4.67 11.87 1.42
N LEU A 103 -4.01 12.55 0.50
CA LEU A 103 -4.06 14.00 0.37
C LEU A 103 -5.30 14.39 -0.42
N MET A 104 -6.21 15.12 0.23
CA MET A 104 -7.41 15.63 -0.42
C MET A 104 -7.15 17.01 -1.01
N ARG A 105 -7.61 17.21 -2.24
CA ARG A 105 -7.58 18.51 -2.90
C ARG A 105 -8.95 18.80 -3.53
N THR A 106 -9.42 20.02 -3.34
CA THR A 106 -10.65 20.52 -3.99
C THR A 106 -10.26 21.50 -5.08
N GLY A 107 -10.82 21.30 -6.26
CA GLY A 107 -10.72 22.24 -7.37
C GLY A 107 -11.99 23.09 -7.51
N THR A 108 -12.01 23.94 -8.51
CA THR A 108 -13.19 24.69 -8.93
C THR A 108 -14.25 23.75 -9.53
N TYR A 109 -15.51 24.16 -9.57
CA TYR A 109 -16.63 23.42 -10.20
C TYR A 109 -16.85 22.00 -9.64
N ASN A 110 -16.84 21.84 -8.30
CA ASN A 110 -17.10 20.55 -7.63
C ASN A 110 -16.17 19.42 -8.07
N ILE A 111 -14.92 19.73 -8.37
CA ILE A 111 -13.89 18.73 -8.60
C ILE A 111 -13.22 18.40 -7.27
N PHE A 112 -13.23 17.11 -6.91
CA PHE A 112 -12.53 16.60 -5.74
C PHE A 112 -11.50 15.58 -6.19
N MET A 113 -10.32 15.63 -5.59
CA MET A 113 -9.25 14.70 -5.86
C MET A 113 -8.65 14.19 -4.55
N GLU A 114 -8.45 12.90 -4.47
CA GLU A 114 -7.71 12.25 -3.40
C GLU A 114 -6.50 11.53 -4.00
N TYR A 115 -5.33 11.83 -3.47
CA TYR A 115 -4.07 11.19 -3.84
C TYR A 115 -3.61 10.30 -2.69
N CYS A 116 -3.71 9.01 -2.87
CA CYS A 116 -3.25 8.01 -1.91
C CYS A 116 -1.98 7.37 -2.46
N THR A 117 -0.89 7.46 -1.73
CA THR A 117 0.41 6.89 -2.10
C THR A 117 0.84 5.91 -1.03
N CYS A 118 1.39 4.76 -1.44
CA CYS A 118 1.83 3.72 -0.51
C CYS A 118 3.05 2.97 -1.03
N ASN A 119 3.85 2.43 -0.10
CA ASN A 119 5.01 1.60 -0.41
C ASN A 119 5.24 0.48 0.61
N SER A 120 4.24 0.13 1.41
CA SER A 120 4.35 -0.86 2.47
C SER A 120 4.52 -2.29 1.95
N LYS A 121 3.91 -2.60 0.79
CA LYS A 121 3.89 -3.94 0.19
C LYS A 121 3.46 -3.87 -1.28
N ASP A 122 3.69 -4.96 -2.00
CA ASP A 122 3.19 -5.13 -3.37
C ASP A 122 1.66 -5.00 -3.43
N GLY A 123 1.17 -4.30 -4.45
CA GLY A 123 -0.25 -4.08 -4.67
C GLY A 123 -0.94 -3.27 -3.55
N CYS A 124 -0.21 -2.47 -2.77
CA CYS A 124 -0.79 -1.69 -1.68
C CYS A 124 -1.87 -0.71 -2.13
N ASN A 125 -1.92 -0.32 -3.39
CA ASN A 125 -2.93 0.57 -3.95
C ASN A 125 -4.29 -0.13 -4.24
N THR A 126 -4.54 -1.28 -3.60
CA THR A 126 -5.85 -1.96 -3.62
C THR A 126 -6.87 -1.32 -2.70
N ALA A 127 -6.47 -0.78 -1.53
CA ALA A 127 -7.38 -0.61 -0.42
C ALA A 127 -8.57 0.28 -0.75
N SER A 128 -9.72 -0.33 -0.56
CA SER A 128 -10.94 0.30 -0.09
C SER A 128 -10.83 0.46 1.42
N TYR A 129 -11.36 1.54 1.95
CA TYR A 129 -11.50 1.75 3.39
C TYR A 129 -12.28 0.58 4.00
N ASN A 130 -11.57 -0.38 4.57
CA ASN A 130 -12.20 -1.44 5.34
C ASN A 130 -12.52 -0.91 6.73
N HIS A 131 -13.79 -0.75 7.02
CA HIS A 131 -14.26 -0.66 8.40
C HIS A 131 -13.69 -1.84 9.17
N GLY A 132 -12.89 -1.54 10.20
CA GLY A 132 -12.34 -2.57 11.09
C GLY A 132 -13.47 -3.52 11.53
N SER A 133 -13.22 -4.80 11.40
CA SER A 133 -14.24 -5.82 11.65
C SER A 133 -14.77 -5.69 13.08
N LEU A 134 -16.03 -5.30 13.20
CA LEU A 134 -16.79 -5.31 14.45
C LEU A 134 -16.68 -6.68 15.16
N LEU A 135 -16.47 -7.75 14.40
CA LEU A 135 -16.27 -9.11 14.89
C LEU A 135 -15.04 -9.21 15.82
N GLY A 136 -13.95 -8.55 15.49
CA GLY A 136 -12.73 -8.53 16.33
C GLY A 136 -12.95 -7.83 17.67
N LEU A 137 -13.70 -6.73 17.67
CA LEU A 137 -14.07 -6.01 18.89
C LEU A 137 -14.99 -6.83 19.79
N VAL A 138 -16.00 -7.51 19.21
CA VAL A 138 -16.93 -8.37 19.97
C VAL A 138 -16.20 -9.59 20.54
N LEU A 139 -15.33 -10.24 19.78
CA LEU A 139 -14.52 -11.36 20.29
C LEU A 139 -13.59 -10.92 21.43
N GLY A 140 -12.93 -9.79 21.32
CA GLY A 140 -12.08 -9.23 22.37
C GLY A 140 -12.85 -8.94 23.65
N LEU A 141 -14.06 -8.37 23.56
CA LEU A 141 -14.94 -8.11 24.68
C LEU A 141 -15.41 -9.41 25.36
N VAL A 142 -15.81 -10.42 24.58
CA VAL A 142 -16.26 -11.71 25.12
C VAL A 142 -15.14 -12.44 25.86
N ILE A 143 -13.91 -12.42 25.32
CA ILE A 143 -12.73 -13.03 25.96
C ILE A 143 -12.42 -12.30 27.29
N SER A 144 -12.44 -10.97 27.28
CA SER A 144 -12.17 -10.15 28.47
C SER A 144 -13.22 -10.39 29.56
N LEU A 145 -14.51 -10.47 29.22
CA LEU A 145 -15.58 -10.78 30.14
C LEU A 145 -15.45 -12.19 30.75
N ARG A 146 -15.09 -13.16 29.90
CA ARG A 146 -14.85 -14.54 30.39
C ARG A 146 -13.69 -14.61 31.36
N TYR A 147 -12.61 -13.86 31.05
CA TYR A 147 -11.44 -13.82 31.93
C TYR A 147 -11.79 -13.23 33.33
N ILE A 148 -12.55 -12.12 33.34
CA ILE A 148 -12.99 -11.48 34.59
C ILE A 148 -13.90 -12.42 35.41
N LEU A 149 -14.88 -13.09 34.79
CA LEU A 149 -15.80 -13.98 35.44
C LEU A 149 -15.17 -15.29 35.95
N CYS A 150 -14.04 -15.72 35.41
CA CYS A 150 -13.31 -16.90 35.91
C CYS A 150 -12.31 -16.57 37.02
N HIS A 151 -12.01 -15.30 37.27
CA HIS A 151 -11.03 -14.85 38.25
C HIS A 151 -11.66 -14.07 39.43
N THR A 152 -12.98 -13.89 39.44
CA THR A 152 -13.77 -13.46 40.59
C THR A 152 -14.51 -14.63 41.23
#